data_a365be5020a79619af20af0577898fe5
#
_entry.id   a365be5020a79619af20af0577898fe5
#
_cell.length_a   1.000
_cell.length_b   1.000
_cell.length_c   1.000
_cell.angle_alpha   90.00
_cell.angle_beta   90.00
_cell.angle_gamma   90.00
#
_symmetry.space_group_name_H-M   'P 1'
#
loop_
_entity.id
_entity.type
_entity.pdbx_description
1 polymer ?
#
loop_
_entity_poly.entity_id
_entity_poly.type
_entity_poly.pdbx_seq_one_letter_code
_entity_poly.pdbx_strand_id
1 'polypeptide(L)'
;MVSRLKLTACASALCMMLSTPAFAQQSVPEPGTDLVELYTWLHANPELSFKESTSASIMAAELKALGFTVTTGLGDEWTRVKSQRDEGTIREGVGGYGVVGVLENGEGPTVLIRADMDALPVPEQTGLDYASEVVSTTWTGVESPVMHACGHDIHMTSWVGTARELIENKDDWSGTLVMLAQPAEELGLGAKALLEEGLYQDFPLPDYNLALHVSAGTPAGTVSYSSGYALANVDSVDILVKGVGGHGAYPHTTKDPIVIGSSIVMALQTLVSRNVDPQTPAVVTVGSFTAGAKHNIISDGAELLLTVRSYDDATRQLLLDGITRIAKAQAEAFGAPEPEISIDNDYTPSTYNTPALTDKAMTAIRAAIGEDNVSEVTPVMGGEDFSQYGRTEEDVPGLIFWLGAVNPEKFESAQGGPLPLPSLHSPFFAPDAPPTIETGVTSMTAAALALFNETASE
;
A
#
# COMPACT_ATOMS: atom_id res chain seq x y z
N MET A 1 -67.90 43.44 -16.00
CA MET A 1 -67.73 43.53 -14.53
C MET A 1 -67.41 42.16 -14.05
N VAL A 2 -66.15 41.87 -13.83
CA VAL A 2 -65.72 40.63 -13.19
C VAL A 2 -64.64 41.01 -12.18
N SER A 3 -64.98 40.82 -10.91
CA SER A 3 -64.17 41.11 -9.71
C SER A 3 -62.95 40.21 -9.61
N ARG A 4 -61.77 40.80 -9.42
CA ARG A 4 -60.52 40.06 -9.09
C ARG A 4 -60.42 39.97 -7.60
N LEU A 5 -60.48 38.72 -7.07
CA LEU A 5 -60.11 38.37 -5.69
C LEU A 5 -58.58 38.26 -5.64
N LYS A 6 -57.96 39.05 -4.77
CA LYS A 6 -56.55 38.90 -4.42
C LYS A 6 -56.43 37.91 -3.23
N LEU A 7 -55.86 36.75 -3.47
CA LEU A 7 -55.40 35.86 -2.37
C LEU A 7 -53.98 36.28 -1.99
N THR A 8 -53.83 36.69 -0.74
CA THR A 8 -52.53 36.93 -0.11
C THR A 8 -52.11 35.62 0.59
N ALA A 9 -51.11 34.93 0.03
CA ALA A 9 -50.51 33.77 0.67
C ALA A 9 -49.37 34.25 1.58
N CYS A 10 -49.51 34.11 2.90
CA CYS A 10 -48.42 34.18 3.86
C CYS A 10 -47.62 32.89 3.78
N ALA A 11 -46.42 32.95 3.21
CA ALA A 11 -45.45 31.88 3.30
C ALA A 11 -44.59 32.07 4.57
N SER A 12 -44.91 31.31 5.62
CA SER A 12 -44.04 31.18 6.79
C SER A 12 -42.91 30.23 6.42
N ALA A 13 -41.75 30.78 6.10
CA ALA A 13 -40.52 29.98 5.94
C ALA A 13 -40.06 29.51 7.32
N LEU A 14 -40.31 28.24 7.62
CA LEU A 14 -39.71 27.52 8.74
C LEU A 14 -38.27 27.16 8.36
N CYS A 15 -37.33 28.02 8.77
CA CYS A 15 -35.90 27.70 8.68
C CYS A 15 -35.56 26.61 9.69
N MET A 16 -35.61 25.32 9.30
CA MET A 16 -34.98 24.28 10.06
C MET A 16 -33.46 24.48 9.89
N MET A 17 -32.84 25.06 10.91
CA MET A 17 -31.39 24.93 11.10
C MET A 17 -31.13 23.46 11.42
N LEU A 18 -30.71 22.70 10.41
CA LEU A 18 -30.01 21.45 10.61
C LEU A 18 -28.68 21.83 11.27
N SER A 19 -28.62 21.71 12.61
CA SER A 19 -27.37 21.67 13.33
C SER A 19 -26.68 20.37 12.91
N THR A 20 -25.79 20.44 11.91
CA THR A 20 -24.73 19.45 11.78
C THR A 20 -24.03 19.42 13.12
N PRO A 21 -23.81 18.25 13.77
CA PRO A 21 -22.93 18.18 14.90
C PRO A 21 -21.56 18.65 14.38
N ALA A 22 -21.11 19.78 14.88
CA ALA A 22 -19.72 20.17 14.73
C ALA A 22 -18.94 19.09 15.51
N PHE A 23 -18.38 18.10 14.83
CA PHE A 23 -17.27 17.37 15.38
C PHE A 23 -16.21 18.44 15.69
N ALA A 24 -16.05 18.75 16.96
CA ALA A 24 -14.97 19.59 17.40
C ALA A 24 -13.72 18.99 16.79
N GLN A 25 -12.94 19.79 16.08
CA GLN A 25 -11.63 19.40 15.53
C GLN A 25 -10.87 18.81 16.71
N GLN A 26 -10.78 17.48 16.75
CA GLN A 26 -10.10 16.78 17.84
C GLN A 26 -8.65 17.24 17.82
N SER A 27 -8.13 17.65 18.97
CA SER A 27 -6.70 18.01 19.08
C SER A 27 -5.85 16.81 18.65
N VAL A 28 -4.72 17.09 18.02
CA VAL A 28 -3.72 16.06 17.73
C VAL A 28 -3.39 15.30 19.02
N PRO A 29 -3.36 13.96 19.00
CA PRO A 29 -3.05 13.16 20.19
C PRO A 29 -1.69 13.53 20.79
N GLU A 30 -1.64 13.62 22.11
CA GLU A 30 -0.37 13.80 22.83
C GLU A 30 0.34 12.44 22.95
N PRO A 31 1.68 12.41 23.02
CA PRO A 31 2.43 11.19 23.27
C PRO A 31 1.94 10.45 24.53
N GLY A 32 1.76 9.14 24.42
CA GLY A 32 1.25 8.33 25.52
C GLY A 32 -0.28 8.20 25.55
N THR A 33 -1.00 8.78 24.60
CA THR A 33 -2.45 8.55 24.42
C THR A 33 -2.75 7.04 24.31
N ASP A 34 -3.92 6.60 24.79
CA ASP A 34 -4.40 5.22 24.62
C ASP A 34 -4.36 4.80 23.14
N LEU A 35 -3.96 3.55 22.87
CA LEU A 35 -3.73 3.10 21.49
C LEU A 35 -5.03 3.08 20.65
N VAL A 36 -6.18 2.75 21.26
CA VAL A 36 -7.47 2.78 20.54
C VAL A 36 -7.90 4.22 20.26
N GLU A 37 -7.61 5.13 21.16
CA GLU A 37 -7.86 6.56 20.97
C GLU A 37 -6.94 7.13 19.89
N LEU A 38 -5.66 6.75 19.87
CA LEU A 38 -4.70 7.10 18.83
C LEU A 38 -5.17 6.59 17.44
N TYR A 39 -5.54 5.31 17.36
CA TYR A 39 -6.11 4.71 16.16
C TYR A 39 -7.34 5.48 15.67
N THR A 40 -8.29 5.77 16.56
CA THR A 40 -9.53 6.46 16.22
C THR A 40 -9.25 7.85 15.61
N TRP A 41 -8.24 8.53 16.15
CA TRP A 41 -7.83 9.82 15.63
C TRP A 41 -7.16 9.70 14.24
N LEU A 42 -6.24 8.75 14.06
CA LEU A 42 -5.55 8.50 12.78
C LEU A 42 -6.57 8.11 11.70
N HIS A 43 -7.52 7.23 12.03
CA HIS A 43 -8.59 6.81 11.12
C HIS A 43 -9.45 7.99 10.63
N ALA A 44 -9.82 8.90 11.55
CA ALA A 44 -10.60 10.08 11.23
C ALA A 44 -9.83 11.16 10.47
N ASN A 45 -8.50 11.14 10.48
CA ASN A 45 -7.62 12.15 9.90
C ASN A 45 -6.57 11.54 8.93
N PRO A 46 -6.97 10.73 7.94
CA PRO A 46 -6.06 10.06 7.03
C PRO A 46 -5.36 11.04 6.09
N GLU A 47 -4.11 10.76 5.76
CA GLU A 47 -3.30 11.56 4.83
C GLU A 47 -2.87 10.70 3.64
N LEU A 48 -2.93 11.27 2.42
CA LEU A 48 -2.52 10.58 1.18
C LEU A 48 -1.00 10.44 1.08
N SER A 49 -0.56 9.49 0.26
CA SER A 49 0.85 9.25 -0.07
C SER A 49 1.63 10.53 -0.40
N PHE A 50 2.80 10.68 0.22
CA PHE A 50 3.66 11.88 0.18
C PHE A 50 3.02 13.16 0.76
N LYS A 51 2.02 13.01 1.64
CA LYS A 51 1.35 14.12 2.35
C LYS A 51 1.13 13.84 3.85
N GLU A 52 1.79 12.83 4.38
CA GLU A 52 1.61 12.28 5.74
C GLU A 52 2.22 13.17 6.84
N SER A 53 2.13 14.49 6.69
CA SER A 53 2.81 15.45 7.56
C SER A 53 2.39 15.38 9.02
N THR A 54 1.11 15.13 9.28
CA THR A 54 0.57 15.06 10.64
C THR A 54 0.84 13.70 11.25
N SER A 55 0.61 12.62 10.50
CA SER A 55 0.93 11.25 10.89
C SER A 55 2.41 11.11 11.27
N ALA A 56 3.32 11.60 10.42
CA ALA A 56 4.76 11.63 10.70
C ALA A 56 5.10 12.42 11.96
N SER A 57 4.44 13.56 12.18
CA SER A 57 4.65 14.38 13.37
C SER A 57 4.23 13.65 14.66
N ILE A 58 3.12 12.92 14.63
CA ILE A 58 2.65 12.10 15.75
C ILE A 58 3.64 10.97 16.02
N MET A 59 4.02 10.19 14.99
CA MET A 59 5.00 9.10 15.13
C MET A 59 6.33 9.60 15.69
N ALA A 60 6.82 10.74 15.22
CA ALA A 60 8.04 11.38 15.73
C ALA A 60 7.91 11.84 17.19
N ALA A 61 6.75 12.35 17.58
CA ALA A 61 6.49 12.80 18.95
C ALA A 61 6.45 11.61 19.93
N GLU A 62 5.79 10.51 19.56
CA GLU A 62 5.77 9.27 20.33
C GLU A 62 7.19 8.74 20.58
N LEU A 63 8.00 8.61 19.54
CA LEU A 63 9.38 8.13 19.69
C LEU A 63 10.26 9.05 20.56
N LYS A 64 10.11 10.38 20.38
CA LYS A 64 10.85 11.34 21.23
C LYS A 64 10.48 11.21 22.70
N ALA A 65 9.19 11.02 23.00
CA ALA A 65 8.72 10.83 24.37
C ALA A 65 9.24 9.52 24.99
N LEU A 66 9.48 8.50 24.16
CA LEU A 66 10.07 7.21 24.56
C LEU A 66 11.60 7.25 24.65
N GLY A 67 12.25 8.37 24.31
CA GLY A 67 13.69 8.57 24.44
C GLY A 67 14.53 8.15 23.23
N PHE A 68 13.92 7.95 22.05
CA PHE A 68 14.64 7.71 20.81
C PHE A 68 15.34 8.98 20.31
N THR A 69 16.45 8.80 19.61
CA THR A 69 17.01 9.82 18.71
C THR A 69 16.20 9.81 17.41
N VAL A 70 15.51 10.90 17.10
CA VAL A 70 14.52 10.93 16.01
C VAL A 70 14.93 11.89 14.91
N THR A 71 14.97 11.38 13.68
CA THR A 71 15.13 12.15 12.43
C THR A 71 13.81 12.13 11.67
N THR A 72 13.43 13.26 11.09
CA THR A 72 12.18 13.42 10.31
C THR A 72 12.49 14.02 8.95
N GLY A 73 11.62 13.74 7.97
CA GLY A 73 11.72 14.31 6.64
C GLY A 73 12.65 13.54 5.71
N LEU A 74 13.01 12.30 6.05
CA LEU A 74 13.75 11.42 5.14
C LEU A 74 12.87 11.12 3.90
N GLY A 75 13.45 11.18 2.72
CA GLY A 75 12.75 11.02 1.45
C GLY A 75 12.27 12.33 0.80
N ASP A 76 12.50 13.52 1.42
CA ASP A 76 11.92 14.79 0.93
C ASP A 76 12.54 15.26 -0.40
N GLU A 77 13.86 15.21 -0.53
CA GLU A 77 14.54 15.64 -1.76
C GLU A 77 14.19 14.73 -2.93
N TRP A 78 14.24 13.41 -2.71
CA TRP A 78 13.86 12.41 -3.71
C TRP A 78 12.42 12.61 -4.19
N THR A 79 11.47 12.76 -3.24
CA THR A 79 10.05 12.98 -3.55
C THR A 79 9.83 14.25 -4.35
N ARG A 80 10.48 15.34 -4.00
CA ARG A 80 10.41 16.63 -4.73
C ARG A 80 10.99 16.52 -6.13
N VAL A 81 12.14 15.86 -6.29
CA VAL A 81 12.77 15.64 -7.60
C VAL A 81 11.87 14.76 -8.47
N LYS A 82 11.32 13.68 -7.91
CA LYS A 82 10.39 12.81 -8.63
C LYS A 82 9.11 13.54 -9.03
N SER A 83 8.48 14.28 -8.12
CA SER A 83 7.28 15.07 -8.40
C SER A 83 7.52 16.11 -9.51
N GLN A 84 8.66 16.80 -9.47
CA GLN A 84 9.02 17.76 -10.52
C GLN A 84 9.27 17.08 -11.88
N ARG A 85 9.88 15.89 -11.87
CA ARG A 85 10.17 15.12 -13.10
C ARG A 85 8.90 14.58 -13.75
N ASP A 86 8.03 13.95 -12.96
CA ASP A 86 6.91 13.17 -13.47
C ASP A 86 5.64 14.03 -13.66
N GLU A 87 5.42 15.01 -12.77
CA GLU A 87 4.23 15.87 -12.77
C GLU A 87 4.51 17.29 -13.27
N GLY A 88 5.77 17.63 -13.51
CA GLY A 88 6.19 18.99 -13.91
C GLY A 88 6.03 20.06 -12.81
N THR A 89 5.66 19.69 -11.60
CA THR A 89 5.43 20.61 -10.48
C THR A 89 5.52 19.88 -9.14
N ILE A 90 5.86 20.60 -8.09
CA ILE A 90 5.75 20.14 -6.71
C ILE A 90 4.49 20.79 -6.10
N ARG A 91 3.48 19.98 -5.78
CA ARG A 91 2.24 20.50 -5.21
C ARG A 91 2.38 20.79 -3.71
N GLU A 92 1.51 21.65 -3.20
CA GLU A 92 1.47 21.97 -1.77
C GLU A 92 1.25 20.71 -0.93
N GLY A 93 2.06 20.59 0.14
CA GLY A 93 2.05 19.46 1.06
C GLY A 93 2.72 18.20 0.52
N VAL A 94 3.23 18.17 -0.71
CA VAL A 94 4.03 17.03 -1.22
C VAL A 94 5.46 17.10 -0.72
N GLY A 95 5.91 16.04 -0.09
CA GLY A 95 7.27 15.88 0.44
C GLY A 95 7.52 14.49 0.99
N GLY A 96 8.75 14.22 1.42
CA GLY A 96 9.08 13.01 2.15
C GLY A 96 8.81 13.22 3.64
N TYR A 97 8.06 12.31 4.22
CA TYR A 97 7.67 12.37 5.62
C TYR A 97 8.21 11.18 6.43
N GLY A 98 9.28 10.53 5.93
CA GLY A 98 9.91 9.43 6.65
C GLY A 98 10.40 9.85 8.04
N VAL A 99 10.12 9.00 9.03
CA VAL A 99 10.56 9.17 10.41
C VAL A 99 11.42 7.99 10.81
N VAL A 100 12.64 8.26 11.25
CA VAL A 100 13.57 7.25 11.76
C VAL A 100 13.87 7.55 13.22
N GLY A 101 13.52 6.61 14.10
CA GLY A 101 13.90 6.64 15.51
C GLY A 101 14.93 5.58 15.80
N VAL A 102 16.04 5.96 16.43
CA VAL A 102 17.11 5.05 16.83
C VAL A 102 17.23 5.01 18.35
N LEU A 103 17.25 3.82 18.91
CA LEU A 103 17.48 3.60 20.33
C LEU A 103 18.52 2.50 20.53
N GLU A 104 19.64 2.86 21.12
CA GLU A 104 20.70 1.92 21.51
C GLU A 104 20.46 1.38 22.92
N ASN A 105 20.49 0.07 23.08
CA ASN A 105 20.32 -0.63 24.36
C ASN A 105 21.41 -1.69 24.57
N GLY A 106 22.69 -1.29 24.49
CA GLY A 106 23.83 -2.17 24.65
C GLY A 106 24.28 -2.86 23.36
N GLU A 107 25.21 -3.82 23.49
CA GLU A 107 25.71 -4.59 22.36
C GLU A 107 24.69 -5.65 21.95
N GLY A 108 24.47 -5.84 20.65
CA GLY A 108 23.52 -6.81 20.12
C GLY A 108 23.12 -6.49 18.68
N PRO A 109 22.17 -7.23 18.12
CA PRO A 109 21.71 -7.00 16.76
C PRO A 109 20.96 -5.67 16.60
N THR A 110 20.91 -5.20 15.38
CA THR A 110 20.08 -4.06 14.97
C THR A 110 18.79 -4.59 14.34
N VAL A 111 17.65 -4.27 14.91
CA VAL A 111 16.33 -4.66 14.40
C VAL A 111 15.58 -3.42 13.94
N LEU A 112 15.17 -3.39 12.68
CA LEU A 112 14.31 -2.36 12.13
C LEU A 112 12.86 -2.84 12.12
N ILE A 113 11.95 -2.02 12.67
CA ILE A 113 10.50 -2.26 12.62
C ILE A 113 9.84 -1.14 11.83
N ARG A 114 9.16 -1.49 10.73
CA ARG A 114 8.51 -0.54 9.81
C ARG A 114 7.00 -0.53 10.00
N ALA A 115 6.42 0.67 9.95
CA ALA A 115 5.01 0.89 9.64
C ALA A 115 4.88 1.91 8.50
N ASP A 116 3.95 1.66 7.59
CA ASP A 116 3.48 2.63 6.61
C ASP A 116 2.49 3.60 7.21
N MET A 117 2.31 4.78 6.58
CA MET A 117 1.50 5.85 7.15
C MET A 117 0.39 6.37 6.24
N ASP A 118 0.48 6.10 4.95
CA ASP A 118 -0.39 6.73 3.97
C ASP A 118 -1.77 6.07 3.86
N ALA A 119 -2.72 6.84 3.36
CA ALA A 119 -4.09 6.44 3.10
C ALA A 119 -4.42 6.54 1.61
N LEU A 120 -5.59 6.02 1.25
CA LEU A 120 -6.05 5.89 -0.13
C LEU A 120 -7.09 6.94 -0.53
N PRO A 121 -7.16 7.31 -1.82
CA PRO A 121 -8.19 8.19 -2.37
C PRO A 121 -9.53 7.46 -2.53
N VAL A 122 -10.11 7.02 -1.42
CA VAL A 122 -11.34 6.22 -1.33
C VAL A 122 -12.36 6.93 -0.45
N PRO A 123 -13.65 7.05 -0.87
CA PRO A 123 -14.70 7.59 -0.02
C PRO A 123 -15.12 6.55 1.02
N GLU A 124 -15.00 6.86 2.30
CA GLU A 124 -15.39 5.95 3.36
C GLU A 124 -16.90 5.77 3.46
N GLN A 125 -17.34 4.52 3.64
CA GLN A 125 -18.75 4.13 3.78
C GLN A 125 -18.95 3.07 4.87
N THR A 126 -18.06 3.03 5.87
CA THR A 126 -18.09 2.06 6.97
C THR A 126 -19.25 2.27 7.92
N GLY A 127 -19.68 3.52 8.09
CA GLY A 127 -20.70 3.92 9.07
C GLY A 127 -20.17 3.99 10.50
N LEU A 128 -18.87 4.02 10.69
CA LEU A 128 -18.23 4.26 11.99
C LEU A 128 -18.50 5.70 12.47
N ASP A 129 -18.64 5.88 13.78
CA ASP A 129 -18.86 7.21 14.36
C ASP A 129 -17.65 8.15 14.16
N TYR A 130 -16.47 7.58 13.88
CA TYR A 130 -15.21 8.28 13.59
C TYR A 130 -14.76 8.12 12.14
N ALA A 131 -15.69 7.78 11.24
CA ALA A 131 -15.39 7.67 9.81
C ALA A 131 -14.76 8.96 9.26
N SER A 132 -13.82 8.82 8.32
CA SER A 132 -13.15 9.96 7.70
C SER A 132 -14.09 10.82 6.85
N GLU A 133 -14.05 12.13 7.05
CA GLU A 133 -14.67 13.14 6.19
C GLU A 133 -13.60 13.96 5.42
N VAL A 134 -12.34 13.52 5.44
CA VAL A 134 -11.21 14.21 4.83
C VAL A 134 -11.34 14.19 3.30
N VAL A 135 -11.13 15.35 2.69
CA VAL A 135 -10.93 15.50 1.25
C VAL A 135 -9.56 16.13 1.02
N SER A 136 -8.76 15.52 0.18
CA SER A 136 -7.41 15.99 -0.13
C SER A 136 -7.11 15.84 -1.63
N THR A 137 -6.01 16.45 -2.06
CA THR A 137 -5.53 16.35 -3.44
C THR A 137 -4.37 15.37 -3.48
N THR A 138 -4.43 14.38 -4.36
CA THR A 138 -3.33 13.43 -4.58
C THR A 138 -2.06 14.14 -5.03
N TRP A 139 -0.92 13.48 -4.97
CA TRP A 139 0.33 14.04 -5.48
C TRP A 139 0.28 14.35 -6.99
N THR A 140 -0.59 13.66 -7.75
CA THR A 140 -0.86 13.92 -9.18
C THR A 140 -1.87 15.04 -9.43
N GLY A 141 -2.51 15.59 -8.37
CA GLY A 141 -3.42 16.74 -8.46
C GLY A 141 -4.90 16.40 -8.58
N VAL A 142 -5.31 15.18 -8.28
CA VAL A 142 -6.72 14.77 -8.27
C VAL A 142 -7.31 14.98 -6.87
N GLU A 143 -8.38 15.76 -6.76
CA GLU A 143 -9.14 15.92 -5.50
C GLU A 143 -9.97 14.65 -5.24
N SER A 144 -9.87 14.09 -4.03
CA SER A 144 -10.57 12.87 -3.62
C SER A 144 -10.87 12.86 -2.12
N PRO A 145 -11.96 12.19 -1.69
CA PRO A 145 -12.10 11.74 -0.32
C PRO A 145 -10.94 10.80 0.05
N VAL A 146 -10.61 10.74 1.34
CA VAL A 146 -9.45 9.96 1.83
C VAL A 146 -9.90 9.01 2.95
N MET A 147 -9.39 7.77 2.91
CA MET A 147 -9.70 6.74 3.90
C MET A 147 -8.48 5.83 4.12
N HIS A 148 -8.23 5.40 5.36
CA HIS A 148 -7.32 4.29 5.65
C HIS A 148 -7.94 2.94 5.23
N ALA A 149 -8.18 2.78 3.91
CA ALA A 149 -8.81 1.58 3.36
C ALA A 149 -7.86 0.37 3.27
N CYS A 150 -6.56 0.55 3.56
CA CYS A 150 -5.57 -0.51 3.70
C CYS A 150 -5.17 -0.80 5.17
N GLY A 151 -5.66 0.02 6.12
CA GLY A 151 -5.46 -0.20 7.55
C GLY A 151 -4.10 0.23 8.10
N HIS A 152 -3.43 1.18 7.44
CA HIS A 152 -2.14 1.71 7.91
C HIS A 152 -2.27 2.45 9.25
N ASP A 153 -3.45 2.91 9.63
CA ASP A 153 -3.77 3.40 10.97
C ASP A 153 -3.59 2.31 12.07
N ILE A 154 -3.95 1.06 11.79
CA ILE A 154 -3.64 -0.10 12.64
C ILE A 154 -2.13 -0.36 12.68
N HIS A 155 -1.45 -0.24 11.52
CA HIS A 155 0.00 -0.46 11.45
C HIS A 155 0.74 0.56 12.30
N MET A 156 0.47 1.86 12.13
CA MET A 156 1.03 2.95 12.94
C MET A 156 0.76 2.75 14.44
N THR A 157 -0.47 2.41 14.80
CA THR A 157 -0.87 2.23 16.19
C THR A 157 -0.18 1.02 16.82
N SER A 158 -0.12 -0.11 16.11
CA SER A 158 0.61 -1.30 16.57
C SER A 158 2.10 -1.04 16.70
N TRP A 159 2.69 -0.28 15.79
CA TRP A 159 4.07 0.14 15.82
C TRP A 159 4.40 1.01 17.06
N VAL A 160 3.54 2.00 17.39
CA VAL A 160 3.67 2.80 18.61
C VAL A 160 3.57 1.91 19.85
N GLY A 161 2.57 1.01 19.89
CA GLY A 161 2.41 0.06 20.99
C GLY A 161 3.64 -0.83 21.18
N THR A 162 4.19 -1.35 20.08
CA THR A 162 5.42 -2.17 20.10
C THR A 162 6.61 -1.37 20.64
N ALA A 163 6.78 -0.10 20.23
CA ALA A 163 7.83 0.75 20.77
C ALA A 163 7.70 0.95 22.28
N ARG A 164 6.48 1.18 22.77
CA ARG A 164 6.20 1.35 24.21
C ARG A 164 6.53 0.07 24.98
N GLU A 165 6.06 -1.10 24.51
CA GLU A 165 6.33 -2.40 25.13
C GLU A 165 7.83 -2.74 25.18
N LEU A 166 8.57 -2.50 24.09
CA LEU A 166 10.02 -2.72 24.07
C LEU A 166 10.77 -1.79 25.03
N ILE A 167 10.30 -0.57 25.25
CA ILE A 167 10.88 0.34 26.23
C ILE A 167 10.56 -0.05 27.65
N GLU A 168 9.34 -0.51 27.94
CA GLU A 168 8.94 -1.03 29.26
C GLU A 168 9.75 -2.26 29.64
N ASN A 169 10.07 -3.10 28.65
CA ASN A 169 10.85 -4.33 28.84
C ASN A 169 12.34 -4.16 28.45
N LYS A 170 12.87 -2.96 28.58
CA LYS A 170 14.22 -2.60 28.12
C LYS A 170 15.34 -3.44 28.78
N ASP A 171 15.12 -3.95 29.99
CA ASP A 171 16.06 -4.79 30.72
C ASP A 171 16.11 -6.24 30.16
N ASP A 172 15.15 -6.63 29.33
CA ASP A 172 15.02 -8.00 28.80
C ASP A 172 15.67 -8.20 27.43
N TRP A 173 16.26 -7.15 26.84
CA TRP A 173 16.91 -7.24 25.53
C TRP A 173 18.12 -6.31 25.42
N SER A 174 18.99 -6.58 24.44
CA SER A 174 20.12 -5.70 24.10
C SER A 174 20.30 -5.63 22.58
N GLY A 175 20.84 -4.51 22.10
CA GLY A 175 21.03 -4.21 20.69
C GLY A 175 20.58 -2.81 20.32
N THR A 176 20.31 -2.61 19.04
CA THR A 176 19.81 -1.34 18.49
C THR A 176 18.42 -1.51 17.87
N LEU A 177 17.45 -0.75 18.36
CA LEU A 177 16.11 -0.70 17.80
C LEU A 177 16.00 0.50 16.85
N VAL A 178 15.65 0.23 15.59
CA VAL A 178 15.34 1.24 14.59
C VAL A 178 13.84 1.19 14.29
N MET A 179 13.14 2.26 14.65
CA MET A 179 11.70 2.42 14.38
C MET A 179 11.52 3.29 13.14
N LEU A 180 10.93 2.74 12.08
CA LEU A 180 10.74 3.40 10.79
C LEU A 180 9.26 3.62 10.50
N ALA A 181 8.83 4.91 10.43
CA ALA A 181 7.52 5.25 9.88
C ALA A 181 7.70 5.73 8.44
N GLN A 182 7.12 4.98 7.51
CA GLN A 182 7.32 5.11 6.07
C GLN A 182 6.14 5.79 5.38
N PRO A 183 6.35 6.81 4.55
CA PRO A 183 5.31 7.38 3.68
C PRO A 183 5.10 6.52 2.42
N ALA A 184 4.01 6.79 1.70
CA ALA A 184 3.77 6.46 0.29
C ALA A 184 3.98 4.98 -0.10
N GLU A 185 3.51 4.04 0.74
CA GLU A 185 3.47 2.62 0.42
C GLU A 185 2.55 2.34 -0.78
N GLU A 186 1.38 2.96 -0.80
CA GLU A 186 0.33 2.75 -1.82
C GLU A 186 0.74 3.21 -3.24
N LEU A 187 1.82 3.95 -3.35
CA LEU A 187 2.47 4.26 -4.63
C LEU A 187 3.63 3.31 -4.97
N GLY A 188 4.05 2.45 -4.04
CA GLY A 188 5.23 1.60 -4.18
C GLY A 188 6.54 2.40 -4.19
N LEU A 189 6.55 3.61 -3.65
CA LEU A 189 7.64 4.57 -3.78
C LEU A 189 8.29 4.99 -2.47
N GLY A 190 7.61 4.78 -1.34
CA GLY A 190 8.06 5.27 -0.05
C GLY A 190 9.37 4.64 0.41
N ALA A 191 9.46 3.32 0.41
CA ALA A 191 10.68 2.62 0.79
C ALA A 191 11.87 3.01 -0.10
N LYS A 192 11.62 3.14 -1.42
CA LYS A 192 12.65 3.59 -2.38
C LYS A 192 13.14 4.99 -2.05
N ALA A 193 12.24 5.93 -1.78
CA ALA A 193 12.61 7.31 -1.40
C ALA A 193 13.52 7.35 -0.17
N LEU A 194 13.20 6.53 0.85
CA LEU A 194 13.99 6.47 2.09
C LEU A 194 15.37 5.85 1.86
N LEU A 195 15.45 4.77 1.08
CA LEU A 195 16.71 4.09 0.76
C LEU A 195 17.63 4.99 -0.10
N GLU A 196 17.08 5.63 -1.14
CA GLU A 196 17.84 6.55 -2.01
C GLU A 196 18.33 7.80 -1.26
N GLU A 197 17.70 8.18 -0.15
CA GLU A 197 18.14 9.27 0.73
C GLU A 197 18.94 8.80 1.95
N GLY A 198 19.48 7.61 1.93
CA GLY A 198 20.51 7.20 2.87
C GLY A 198 20.02 6.44 4.09
N LEU A 199 18.84 5.81 4.07
CA LEU A 199 18.36 5.03 5.22
C LEU A 199 19.39 4.00 5.72
N TYR A 200 20.07 3.30 4.81
CA TYR A 200 21.07 2.30 5.19
C TYR A 200 22.50 2.82 5.27
N GLN A 201 22.75 4.07 4.86
CA GLN A 201 24.06 4.71 4.90
C GLN A 201 24.24 5.62 6.12
N ASP A 202 23.18 6.33 6.53
CA ASP A 202 23.25 7.37 7.55
C ASP A 202 22.71 6.91 8.92
N PHE A 203 22.03 5.75 8.96
CA PHE A 203 21.47 5.14 10.18
C PHE A 203 22.09 3.76 10.41
N PRO A 204 21.96 3.19 11.65
CA PRO A 204 22.42 1.84 11.91
C PRO A 204 21.83 0.84 10.91
N LEU A 205 22.70 0.17 10.16
CA LEU A 205 22.29 -0.87 9.21
C LEU A 205 21.63 -2.01 9.97
N PRO A 206 20.38 -2.38 9.65
CA PRO A 206 19.70 -3.45 10.35
C PRO A 206 20.25 -4.84 9.99
N ASP A 207 20.30 -5.73 10.98
CA ASP A 207 20.49 -7.16 10.77
C ASP A 207 19.18 -7.84 10.35
N TYR A 208 18.04 -7.24 10.72
CA TYR A 208 16.69 -7.75 10.41
C TYR A 208 15.70 -6.62 10.19
N ASN A 209 14.83 -6.80 9.18
CA ASN A 209 13.69 -5.92 8.91
C ASN A 209 12.38 -6.63 9.26
N LEU A 210 11.52 -5.99 10.07
CA LEU A 210 10.20 -6.48 10.44
C LEU A 210 9.11 -5.52 10.01
N ALA A 211 8.00 -6.05 9.52
CA ALA A 211 6.76 -5.34 9.30
C ALA A 211 5.55 -6.23 9.58
N LEU A 212 4.39 -5.65 9.75
CA LEU A 212 3.10 -6.33 9.73
C LEU A 212 2.16 -5.64 8.75
N HIS A 213 1.18 -6.36 8.25
CA HIS A 213 0.11 -5.82 7.43
C HIS A 213 -1.23 -6.42 7.84
N VAL A 214 -2.28 -5.64 7.94
CA VAL A 214 -3.62 -6.15 8.26
C VAL A 214 -4.17 -7.05 7.16
N SER A 215 -4.97 -8.03 7.54
CA SER A 215 -5.70 -8.91 6.63
C SER A 215 -7.20 -8.71 6.78
N ALA A 216 -7.86 -8.32 5.69
CA ALA A 216 -9.32 -8.24 5.60
C ALA A 216 -10.00 -9.61 5.44
N GLY A 217 -9.23 -10.70 5.42
CA GLY A 217 -9.71 -12.06 5.20
C GLY A 217 -9.56 -13.00 6.39
N THR A 218 -8.99 -12.54 7.52
CA THR A 218 -8.71 -13.36 8.70
C THR A 218 -9.24 -12.69 9.98
N PRO A 219 -9.68 -13.47 10.99
CA PRO A 219 -10.25 -12.91 12.20
C PRO A 219 -9.20 -12.18 13.05
N ALA A 220 -9.62 -11.11 13.72
CA ALA A 220 -8.84 -10.42 14.74
C ALA A 220 -8.40 -11.40 15.83
N GLY A 221 -7.21 -11.21 16.39
CA GLY A 221 -6.60 -12.16 17.32
C GLY A 221 -5.72 -13.22 16.66
N THR A 222 -5.59 -13.19 15.31
CA THR A 222 -4.78 -14.17 14.56
C THR A 222 -3.65 -13.53 13.77
N VAL A 223 -2.60 -14.30 13.51
CA VAL A 223 -1.48 -13.97 12.63
C VAL A 223 -1.37 -15.02 11.53
N SER A 224 -1.09 -14.58 10.31
CA SER A 224 -0.74 -15.49 9.22
C SER A 224 0.52 -15.02 8.49
N TYR A 225 1.23 -15.95 7.86
CA TYR A 225 2.51 -15.67 7.20
C TYR A 225 2.75 -16.61 6.02
N SER A 226 3.65 -16.23 5.12
CA SER A 226 4.25 -17.12 4.13
C SER A 226 5.76 -17.14 4.32
N SER A 227 6.37 -18.31 4.36
CA SER A 227 7.83 -18.46 4.33
C SER A 227 8.31 -18.44 2.88
N GLY A 228 9.39 -17.71 2.59
CA GLY A 228 9.80 -17.43 1.21
C GLY A 228 8.98 -16.31 0.59
N TYR A 229 8.55 -16.44 -0.66
CA TYR A 229 7.73 -15.41 -1.30
C TYR A 229 6.41 -15.20 -0.55
N ALA A 230 6.09 -13.93 -0.25
CA ALA A 230 4.87 -13.52 0.43
C ALA A 230 3.97 -12.70 -0.48
N LEU A 231 4.52 -11.69 -1.18
CA LEU A 231 3.81 -10.84 -2.12
C LEU A 231 4.56 -10.76 -3.46
N ALA A 232 3.82 -10.48 -4.54
CA ALA A 232 4.37 -10.42 -5.89
C ALA A 232 5.06 -9.09 -6.18
N ASN A 233 5.92 -9.09 -7.22
CA ASN A 233 6.32 -7.83 -7.83
C ASN A 233 5.14 -7.14 -8.53
N VAL A 234 5.24 -5.82 -8.66
CA VAL A 234 4.28 -4.98 -9.38
C VAL A 234 5.01 -4.21 -10.46
N ASP A 235 4.73 -4.54 -11.72
CA ASP A 235 5.19 -3.77 -12.87
C ASP A 235 4.03 -3.12 -13.60
N SER A 236 4.22 -1.87 -14.02
CA SER A 236 3.34 -1.16 -14.93
C SER A 236 3.97 -1.10 -16.31
N VAL A 237 3.19 -1.44 -17.34
CA VAL A 237 3.62 -1.40 -18.73
C VAL A 237 2.58 -0.68 -19.57
N ASP A 238 3.01 0.38 -20.26
CA ASP A 238 2.16 1.15 -21.16
C ASP A 238 2.54 0.85 -22.61
N ILE A 239 1.55 0.58 -23.46
CA ILE A 239 1.74 0.32 -24.88
C ILE A 239 0.93 1.32 -25.68
N LEU A 240 1.60 2.24 -26.38
CA LEU A 240 0.97 3.07 -27.39
C LEU A 240 1.06 2.38 -28.75
N VAL A 241 -0.04 1.78 -29.15
CA VAL A 241 -0.21 1.16 -30.47
C VAL A 241 -0.40 2.25 -31.50
N LYS A 242 0.56 2.38 -32.42
CA LYS A 242 0.50 3.38 -33.50
C LYS A 242 -0.25 2.82 -34.70
N GLY A 243 -1.22 3.56 -35.18
CA GLY A 243 -2.02 3.25 -36.35
C GLY A 243 -1.80 4.24 -37.50
N VAL A 244 -2.64 4.12 -38.50
CA VAL A 244 -2.84 5.12 -39.56
C VAL A 244 -4.35 5.36 -39.65
N GLY A 245 -4.80 6.50 -39.15
CA GLY A 245 -6.20 6.86 -39.06
C GLY A 245 -6.84 7.16 -40.42
N GLY A 246 -8.18 7.24 -40.41
CA GLY A 246 -8.92 7.56 -41.62
C GLY A 246 -10.42 7.38 -41.50
N HIS A 247 -11.08 7.40 -42.65
CA HIS A 247 -12.52 7.23 -42.72
C HIS A 247 -12.93 5.77 -42.53
N GLY A 248 -13.83 5.48 -41.59
CA GLY A 248 -14.25 4.10 -41.26
C GLY A 248 -14.81 3.30 -42.43
N ALA A 249 -15.29 3.96 -43.52
CA ALA A 249 -15.73 3.28 -44.72
C ALA A 249 -14.59 2.93 -45.70
N TYR A 250 -13.35 3.38 -45.44
CA TYR A 250 -12.18 3.10 -46.26
C TYR A 250 -11.04 2.43 -45.45
N PRO A 251 -11.30 1.31 -44.77
CA PRO A 251 -10.32 0.68 -43.87
C PRO A 251 -9.06 0.21 -44.61
N HIS A 252 -9.13 -0.07 -45.91
CA HIS A 252 -8.01 -0.48 -46.73
C HIS A 252 -6.91 0.60 -46.92
N THR A 253 -7.22 1.86 -46.59
CA THR A 253 -6.24 2.96 -46.61
C THR A 253 -5.62 3.25 -45.26
N THR A 254 -5.96 2.47 -44.24
CA THR A 254 -5.64 2.71 -42.84
C THR A 254 -4.86 1.54 -42.21
N LYS A 255 -4.37 1.76 -41.00
CA LYS A 255 -3.89 0.74 -40.05
C LYS A 255 -4.66 0.95 -38.76
N ASP A 256 -5.66 0.12 -38.53
CA ASP A 256 -6.62 0.30 -37.44
C ASP A 256 -6.00 -0.10 -36.09
N PRO A 257 -5.69 0.85 -35.19
CA PRO A 257 -5.04 0.55 -33.91
C PRO A 257 -5.96 -0.20 -32.95
N ILE A 258 -7.29 -0.15 -33.11
CA ILE A 258 -8.24 -0.94 -32.30
C ILE A 258 -8.09 -2.43 -32.64
N VAL A 259 -8.00 -2.76 -33.92
CA VAL A 259 -7.82 -4.15 -34.36
C VAL A 259 -6.45 -4.67 -33.92
N ILE A 260 -5.40 -3.87 -34.09
CA ILE A 260 -4.03 -4.21 -33.68
C ILE A 260 -3.95 -4.41 -32.16
N GLY A 261 -4.47 -3.45 -31.38
CA GLY A 261 -4.50 -3.52 -29.91
C GLY A 261 -5.28 -4.73 -29.41
N SER A 262 -6.43 -5.04 -30.03
CA SER A 262 -7.20 -6.23 -29.70
C SER A 262 -6.40 -7.52 -29.96
N SER A 263 -5.64 -7.57 -31.06
CA SER A 263 -4.76 -8.70 -31.38
C SER A 263 -3.62 -8.83 -30.36
N ILE A 264 -3.05 -7.71 -29.91
CA ILE A 264 -2.03 -7.68 -28.86
C ILE A 264 -2.64 -8.25 -27.56
N VAL A 265 -3.80 -7.75 -27.11
CA VAL A 265 -4.47 -8.24 -25.90
C VAL A 265 -4.66 -9.76 -25.92
N MET A 266 -5.16 -10.29 -27.03
CA MET A 266 -5.38 -11.75 -27.19
C MET A 266 -4.06 -12.53 -27.21
N ALA A 267 -3.03 -12.03 -27.86
CA ALA A 267 -1.73 -12.68 -27.93
C ALA A 267 -1.01 -12.67 -26.57
N LEU A 268 -1.13 -11.62 -25.78
CA LEU A 268 -0.56 -11.50 -24.44
C LEU A 268 -1.06 -12.60 -23.49
N GLN A 269 -2.30 -13.10 -23.66
CA GLN A 269 -2.83 -14.21 -22.85
C GLN A 269 -2.00 -15.50 -23.01
N THR A 270 -1.25 -15.62 -24.09
CA THR A 270 -0.38 -16.78 -24.33
C THR A 270 0.91 -16.75 -23.53
N LEU A 271 1.31 -15.60 -22.96
CA LEU A 271 2.51 -15.50 -22.12
C LEU A 271 2.37 -16.41 -20.91
N VAL A 272 1.37 -16.18 -20.08
CA VAL A 272 1.13 -16.98 -18.88
C VAL A 272 0.78 -18.41 -19.26
N SER A 273 -0.15 -18.60 -20.22
CA SER A 273 -0.67 -19.94 -20.51
C SER A 273 0.27 -20.84 -21.32
N ARG A 274 1.33 -20.32 -21.97
CA ARG A 274 2.21 -21.08 -22.90
C ARG A 274 3.70 -20.85 -22.71
N ASN A 275 4.13 -19.86 -21.93
CA ASN A 275 5.54 -19.55 -21.75
C ASN A 275 6.00 -19.67 -20.28
N VAL A 276 5.10 -19.41 -19.31
CA VAL A 276 5.38 -19.62 -17.90
C VAL A 276 5.11 -21.08 -17.52
N ASP A 277 5.94 -21.65 -16.64
CA ASP A 277 5.71 -22.98 -16.07
C ASP A 277 4.35 -22.97 -15.33
N PRO A 278 3.46 -23.94 -15.58
CA PRO A 278 2.13 -23.98 -14.94
C PRO A 278 2.15 -24.01 -13.42
N GLN A 279 3.29 -24.31 -12.77
CA GLN A 279 3.45 -24.27 -11.32
C GLN A 279 3.97 -22.93 -10.82
N THR A 280 4.37 -22.02 -11.72
CA THR A 280 4.88 -20.69 -11.36
C THR A 280 3.76 -19.66 -11.51
N PRO A 281 3.35 -19.00 -10.41
CA PRO A 281 2.33 -17.96 -10.47
C PRO A 281 2.81 -16.75 -11.28
N ALA A 282 1.96 -16.29 -12.19
CA ALA A 282 2.22 -15.11 -13.00
C ALA A 282 0.90 -14.46 -13.46
N VAL A 283 0.88 -13.14 -13.56
CA VAL A 283 -0.28 -12.36 -14.01
C VAL A 283 0.14 -11.35 -15.07
N VAL A 284 -0.60 -11.29 -16.17
CA VAL A 284 -0.56 -10.21 -17.15
C VAL A 284 -1.99 -9.75 -17.40
N THR A 285 -2.31 -8.56 -16.90
CA THR A 285 -3.64 -7.97 -17.05
C THR A 285 -3.57 -6.67 -17.83
N VAL A 286 -4.35 -6.56 -18.89
CA VAL A 286 -4.61 -5.27 -19.57
C VAL A 286 -5.77 -4.61 -18.81
N GLY A 287 -5.44 -3.66 -17.95
CA GLY A 287 -6.41 -2.96 -17.08
C GLY A 287 -7.15 -1.84 -17.80
N SER A 288 -6.54 -1.25 -18.83
CA SER A 288 -7.16 -0.21 -19.64
C SER A 288 -6.86 -0.42 -21.12
N PHE A 289 -7.85 -0.15 -21.97
CA PHE A 289 -7.72 -0.08 -23.40
C PHE A 289 -8.51 1.13 -23.92
N THR A 290 -7.80 2.20 -24.26
CA THR A 290 -8.40 3.44 -24.73
C THR A 290 -8.10 3.66 -26.22
N ALA A 291 -9.16 3.79 -27.05
CA ALA A 291 -9.03 4.02 -28.48
C ALA A 291 -10.27 4.60 -29.12
N GLY A 292 -10.07 5.42 -30.16
CA GLY A 292 -11.14 5.96 -30.98
C GLY A 292 -12.02 7.01 -30.29
N ALA A 293 -12.69 7.84 -31.07
CA ALA A 293 -13.60 8.88 -30.56
C ALA A 293 -14.99 8.83 -31.20
N LYS A 294 -15.14 8.21 -32.36
CA LYS A 294 -16.39 8.22 -33.13
C LYS A 294 -16.50 6.99 -34.04
N HIS A 295 -17.71 6.45 -34.16
CA HIS A 295 -17.98 5.20 -34.88
C HIS A 295 -17.58 5.16 -36.37
N ASN A 296 -17.39 6.27 -37.03
CA ASN A 296 -17.03 6.36 -38.46
C ASN A 296 -15.60 6.90 -38.70
N ILE A 297 -14.76 6.96 -37.64
CA ILE A 297 -13.36 7.40 -37.70
C ILE A 297 -12.46 6.29 -37.15
N ILE A 298 -11.45 5.89 -37.92
CA ILE A 298 -10.34 5.07 -37.44
C ILE A 298 -9.30 6.05 -36.86
N SER A 299 -8.93 5.85 -35.61
CA SER A 299 -7.94 6.70 -34.90
C SER A 299 -6.51 6.42 -35.35
N ASP A 300 -5.57 7.32 -34.99
CA ASP A 300 -4.16 7.14 -35.23
C ASP A 300 -3.45 6.30 -34.16
N GLY A 301 -4.10 6.05 -33.03
CA GLY A 301 -3.51 5.31 -31.93
C GLY A 301 -4.53 4.64 -31.02
N ALA A 302 -4.03 3.68 -30.24
CA ALA A 302 -4.71 3.06 -29.09
C ALA A 302 -3.70 2.90 -27.96
N GLU A 303 -4.15 3.07 -26.72
CA GLU A 303 -3.35 2.94 -25.51
C GLU A 303 -3.81 1.74 -24.70
N LEU A 304 -2.84 0.92 -24.26
CA LEU A 304 -3.07 -0.20 -23.36
C LEU A 304 -2.22 0.04 -22.10
N LEU A 305 -2.86 -0.06 -20.93
CA LEU A 305 -2.18 0.00 -19.64
C LEU A 305 -2.26 -1.37 -18.98
N LEU A 306 -1.09 -1.91 -18.61
CA LEU A 306 -0.98 -3.27 -18.10
C LEU A 306 -0.40 -3.28 -16.68
N THR A 307 -0.85 -4.24 -15.86
CA THR A 307 -0.12 -4.66 -14.66
C THR A 307 0.43 -6.07 -14.87
N VAL A 308 1.68 -6.28 -14.44
CA VAL A 308 2.40 -7.55 -14.55
C VAL A 308 2.86 -7.97 -13.16
N ARG A 309 2.60 -9.24 -12.79
CA ARG A 309 2.91 -9.78 -11.46
C ARG A 309 3.62 -11.12 -11.59
N SER A 310 4.63 -11.33 -10.77
CA SER A 310 5.32 -12.62 -10.57
C SER A 310 6.06 -12.61 -9.25
N TYR A 311 6.68 -13.71 -8.86
CA TYR A 311 7.49 -13.73 -7.64
C TYR A 311 8.99 -13.61 -7.93
N ASP A 312 9.50 -14.31 -8.91
CA ASP A 312 10.92 -14.36 -9.22
C ASP A 312 11.30 -13.46 -10.42
N ASP A 313 12.55 -12.99 -10.40
CA ASP A 313 13.06 -12.05 -11.39
C ASP A 313 13.16 -12.68 -12.80
N ALA A 314 13.36 -14.00 -12.91
CA ALA A 314 13.44 -14.69 -14.20
C ALA A 314 12.06 -14.73 -14.89
N THR A 315 11.00 -15.04 -14.12
CA THR A 315 9.62 -14.98 -14.60
C THR A 315 9.23 -13.56 -14.97
N ARG A 316 9.57 -12.57 -14.13
CA ARG A 316 9.35 -11.14 -14.42
C ARG A 316 9.97 -10.75 -15.77
N GLN A 317 11.24 -11.05 -15.97
CA GLN A 317 11.95 -10.72 -17.21
C GLN A 317 11.33 -11.40 -18.44
N LEU A 318 10.96 -12.71 -18.30
CA LEU A 318 10.27 -13.45 -19.36
C LEU A 318 8.95 -12.76 -19.78
N LEU A 319 8.18 -12.26 -18.81
CA LEU A 319 6.91 -11.58 -19.07
C LEU A 319 7.15 -10.23 -19.78
N LEU A 320 8.06 -9.39 -19.28
CA LEU A 320 8.35 -8.07 -19.85
C LEU A 320 8.93 -8.16 -21.28
N ASP A 321 9.88 -9.07 -21.50
CA ASP A 321 10.41 -9.34 -22.83
C ASP A 321 9.33 -9.91 -23.77
N GLY A 322 8.48 -10.78 -23.24
CA GLY A 322 7.36 -11.37 -23.96
C GLY A 322 6.33 -10.34 -24.39
N ILE A 323 5.96 -9.40 -23.51
CA ILE A 323 5.05 -8.28 -23.81
C ILE A 323 5.63 -7.44 -24.96
N THR A 324 6.89 -7.03 -24.81
CA THR A 324 7.58 -6.23 -25.82
C THR A 324 7.62 -6.91 -27.18
N ARG A 325 8.01 -8.18 -27.21
CA ARG A 325 8.09 -9.00 -28.42
C ARG A 325 6.73 -9.17 -29.09
N ILE A 326 5.67 -9.46 -28.32
CA ILE A 326 4.31 -9.68 -28.83
C ILE A 326 3.77 -8.38 -29.41
N ALA A 327 3.88 -7.26 -28.70
CA ALA A 327 3.36 -5.97 -29.17
C ALA A 327 3.99 -5.57 -30.52
N LYS A 328 5.31 -5.68 -30.63
CA LYS A 328 6.03 -5.40 -31.90
C LYS A 328 5.62 -6.35 -33.02
N ALA A 329 5.58 -7.66 -32.76
CA ALA A 329 5.22 -8.65 -33.75
C ALA A 329 3.78 -8.50 -34.29
N GLN A 330 2.83 -8.13 -33.41
CA GLN A 330 1.46 -7.88 -33.85
C GLN A 330 1.38 -6.62 -34.72
N ALA A 331 2.00 -5.52 -34.34
CA ALA A 331 2.04 -4.31 -35.15
C ALA A 331 2.66 -4.60 -36.55
N GLU A 332 3.76 -5.33 -36.61
CA GLU A 332 4.40 -5.75 -37.86
C GLU A 332 3.48 -6.62 -38.74
N ALA A 333 2.76 -7.59 -38.12
CA ALA A 333 1.84 -8.45 -38.84
C ALA A 333 0.71 -7.68 -39.54
N PHE A 334 0.28 -6.55 -38.99
CA PHE A 334 -0.69 -5.64 -39.61
C PHE A 334 -0.04 -4.60 -40.54
N GLY A 335 1.29 -4.57 -40.66
CA GLY A 335 2.03 -3.58 -41.42
C GLY A 335 1.86 -2.16 -40.87
N ALA A 336 1.69 -2.07 -39.54
CA ALA A 336 1.57 -0.80 -38.81
C ALA A 336 2.95 -0.31 -38.33
N PRO A 337 3.07 0.97 -37.92
CA PRO A 337 4.27 1.46 -37.25
C PRO A 337 4.56 0.70 -35.95
N GLU A 338 5.83 0.65 -35.56
CA GLU A 338 6.26 0.03 -34.31
C GLU A 338 5.60 0.74 -33.11
N PRO A 339 5.02 -0.01 -32.14
CA PRO A 339 4.41 0.58 -30.95
C PRO A 339 5.47 1.17 -30.03
N GLU A 340 5.11 2.18 -29.27
CA GLU A 340 5.90 2.66 -28.14
C GLU A 340 5.53 1.85 -26.92
N ILE A 341 6.55 1.35 -26.19
CA ILE A 341 6.38 0.53 -25.00
C ILE A 341 7.19 1.19 -23.89
N SER A 342 6.50 1.57 -22.83
CA SER A 342 7.11 2.10 -21.63
C SER A 342 6.94 1.08 -20.49
N ILE A 343 8.03 0.76 -19.84
CA ILE A 343 8.05 -0.08 -18.62
C ILE A 343 8.52 0.84 -17.51
N ASP A 344 7.73 0.91 -16.43
CA ASP A 344 8.11 1.72 -15.29
C ASP A 344 9.37 1.15 -14.62
N ASN A 345 10.39 1.99 -14.43
CA ASN A 345 11.62 1.60 -13.74
C ASN A 345 11.50 1.64 -12.22
N ASP A 346 10.44 2.27 -11.70
CA ASP A 346 10.14 2.38 -10.28
C ASP A 346 9.18 1.27 -9.83
N TYR A 347 9.38 0.03 -10.33
CA TYR A 347 8.55 -1.11 -9.97
C TYR A 347 8.73 -1.52 -8.49
N THR A 348 7.70 -2.15 -7.91
CA THR A 348 7.78 -2.76 -6.59
C THR A 348 8.27 -4.20 -6.73
N PRO A 349 9.41 -4.60 -6.13
CA PRO A 349 9.88 -5.97 -6.15
C PRO A 349 8.96 -6.93 -5.40
N SER A 350 9.12 -8.23 -5.63
CA SER A 350 8.45 -9.24 -4.80
C SER A 350 8.98 -9.23 -3.37
N THR A 351 8.07 -9.36 -2.41
CA THR A 351 8.43 -9.48 -1.00
C THR A 351 8.80 -10.93 -0.68
N TYR A 352 10.00 -11.11 -0.13
CA TYR A 352 10.54 -12.41 0.25
C TYR A 352 10.82 -12.45 1.75
N ASN A 353 10.03 -13.22 2.47
CA ASN A 353 10.26 -13.49 3.89
C ASN A 353 11.39 -14.49 4.03
N THR A 354 12.48 -14.10 4.69
CA THR A 354 13.65 -14.95 4.88
C THR A 354 13.29 -16.15 5.78
N PRO A 355 13.38 -17.41 5.30
CA PRO A 355 12.84 -18.57 6.01
C PRO A 355 13.34 -18.72 7.45
N ALA A 356 14.65 -18.56 7.69
CA ALA A 356 15.22 -18.69 9.03
C ALA A 356 14.69 -17.61 10.00
N LEU A 357 14.55 -16.37 9.53
CA LEU A 357 13.96 -15.27 10.29
C LEU A 357 12.47 -15.54 10.55
N THR A 358 11.75 -16.00 9.53
CA THR A 358 10.33 -16.35 9.62
C THR A 358 10.08 -17.43 10.68
N ASP A 359 10.81 -18.53 10.63
CA ASP A 359 10.67 -19.64 11.59
C ASP A 359 10.90 -19.17 13.03
N LYS A 360 11.91 -18.34 13.24
CA LYS A 360 12.26 -17.80 14.54
C LYS A 360 11.16 -16.87 15.08
N ALA A 361 10.76 -15.89 14.29
CA ALA A 361 9.71 -14.93 14.66
C ALA A 361 8.38 -15.64 14.91
N MET A 362 7.97 -16.56 14.03
CA MET A 362 6.70 -17.29 14.18
C MET A 362 6.70 -18.23 15.40
N THR A 363 7.85 -18.78 15.79
CA THR A 363 7.97 -19.55 17.04
C THR A 363 7.68 -18.67 18.26
N ALA A 364 8.24 -17.45 18.29
CA ALA A 364 7.99 -16.50 19.37
C ALA A 364 6.54 -16.00 19.38
N ILE A 365 5.99 -15.68 18.21
CA ILE A 365 4.60 -15.24 18.09
C ILE A 365 3.63 -16.32 18.56
N ARG A 366 3.83 -17.61 18.16
CA ARG A 366 3.02 -18.72 18.66
C ARG A 366 3.07 -18.85 20.18
N ALA A 367 4.23 -18.66 20.76
CA ALA A 367 4.35 -18.68 22.22
C ALA A 367 3.60 -17.53 22.91
N ALA A 368 3.51 -16.38 22.26
CA ALA A 368 2.85 -15.18 22.81
C ALA A 368 1.34 -15.18 22.64
N ILE A 369 0.80 -15.54 21.47
CA ILE A 369 -0.64 -15.46 21.16
C ILE A 369 -1.31 -16.84 21.08
N GLY A 370 -0.59 -17.95 21.23
CA GLY A 370 -1.09 -19.31 21.14
C GLY A 370 -0.92 -19.94 19.77
N GLU A 371 -0.62 -21.25 19.76
CA GLU A 371 -0.30 -22.04 18.55
C GLU A 371 -1.43 -22.00 17.50
N ASP A 372 -2.70 -22.10 17.96
CA ASP A 372 -3.87 -22.15 17.09
C ASP A 372 -4.20 -20.81 16.40
N ASN A 373 -3.58 -19.71 16.86
CA ASN A 373 -3.79 -18.36 16.33
C ASN A 373 -2.75 -17.97 15.28
N VAL A 374 -1.81 -18.85 14.95
CA VAL A 374 -0.75 -18.56 13.94
C VAL A 374 -0.78 -19.62 12.85
N SER A 375 -0.99 -19.20 11.61
CA SER A 375 -1.10 -20.09 10.46
C SER A 375 -0.19 -19.68 9.30
N GLU A 376 0.39 -20.69 8.64
CA GLU A 376 1.06 -20.48 7.35
C GLU A 376 0.04 -20.46 6.22
N VAL A 377 0.18 -19.50 5.30
CA VAL A 377 -0.73 -19.31 4.16
C VAL A 377 0.06 -19.27 2.85
N THR A 378 -0.66 -19.46 1.75
CA THR A 378 -0.06 -19.31 0.41
C THR A 378 0.24 -17.84 0.12
N PRO A 379 1.31 -17.55 -0.64
CA PRO A 379 1.62 -16.17 -1.06
C PRO A 379 0.50 -15.57 -1.91
N VAL A 380 0.41 -14.23 -1.90
CA VAL A 380 -0.61 -13.47 -2.63
C VAL A 380 0.00 -12.65 -3.77
N MET A 381 -0.83 -12.28 -4.76
CA MET A 381 -0.42 -11.46 -5.90
C MET A 381 -0.52 -9.94 -5.64
N GLY A 382 -0.78 -9.51 -4.41
CA GLY A 382 -0.60 -8.13 -3.97
C GLY A 382 0.87 -7.70 -4.05
N GLY A 383 1.12 -6.40 -4.05
CA GLY A 383 2.48 -5.84 -3.92
C GLY A 383 2.63 -5.12 -2.59
N GLU A 384 3.87 -4.90 -2.18
CA GLU A 384 4.22 -4.23 -0.93
C GLU A 384 5.67 -3.73 -1.03
N ASP A 385 5.88 -2.42 -0.86
CA ASP A 385 7.19 -1.82 -1.08
C ASP A 385 8.20 -2.04 0.06
N PHE A 386 7.76 -2.63 1.19
CA PHE A 386 8.66 -3.22 2.20
C PHE A 386 9.70 -4.15 1.57
N SER A 387 9.35 -4.77 0.45
CA SER A 387 10.24 -5.61 -0.35
C SER A 387 11.57 -4.93 -0.72
N GLN A 388 11.59 -3.60 -0.86
CA GLN A 388 12.78 -2.84 -1.25
C GLN A 388 13.91 -2.97 -0.22
N TYR A 389 13.58 -3.07 1.08
CA TYR A 389 14.57 -3.15 2.16
C TYR A 389 15.44 -4.40 2.11
N GLY A 390 14.91 -5.51 1.57
CA GLY A 390 15.66 -6.75 1.36
C GLY A 390 16.29 -6.88 -0.05
N ARG A 391 16.17 -5.85 -0.90
CA ARG A 391 16.68 -5.87 -2.29
C ARG A 391 17.85 -4.92 -2.52
N THR A 392 18.43 -4.40 -1.46
CA THR A 392 19.65 -3.61 -1.50
C THR A 392 20.90 -4.50 -1.61
N GLU A 393 22.07 -3.88 -1.84
CA GLU A 393 23.36 -4.63 -1.88
C GLU A 393 23.69 -5.29 -0.53
N GLU A 394 23.12 -4.78 0.56
CA GLU A 394 23.28 -5.30 1.92
C GLU A 394 22.51 -6.59 2.17
N ASP A 395 21.51 -6.93 1.33
CA ASP A 395 20.68 -8.15 1.38
C ASP A 395 20.12 -8.46 2.79
N VAL A 396 19.58 -7.43 3.43
CA VAL A 396 19.10 -7.52 4.81
C VAL A 396 17.89 -8.44 4.92
N PRO A 397 17.91 -9.49 5.76
CA PRO A 397 16.78 -10.38 5.96
C PRO A 397 15.52 -9.64 6.39
N GLY A 398 14.38 -9.94 5.74
CA GLY A 398 13.10 -9.32 6.01
C GLY A 398 12.00 -10.33 6.34
N LEU A 399 11.03 -9.85 7.13
CA LEU A 399 9.78 -10.55 7.41
C LEU A 399 8.63 -9.55 7.49
N ILE A 400 7.60 -9.78 6.67
CA ILE A 400 6.28 -9.19 6.85
C ILE A 400 5.27 -10.31 7.12
N PHE A 401 4.39 -10.11 8.10
CA PHE A 401 3.32 -11.06 8.42
C PHE A 401 1.96 -10.37 8.44
N TRP A 402 0.90 -11.13 8.18
CA TRP A 402 -0.45 -10.61 8.18
C TRP A 402 -1.09 -10.70 9.56
N LEU A 403 -1.74 -9.61 9.95
CA LEU A 403 -2.48 -9.44 11.19
C LEU A 403 -3.98 -9.52 10.89
N GLY A 404 -4.70 -10.48 11.47
CA GLY A 404 -6.13 -10.60 11.29
C GLY A 404 -6.87 -9.38 11.82
N ALA A 405 -7.80 -8.83 11.01
CA ALA A 405 -8.49 -7.59 11.33
C ALA A 405 -10.03 -7.72 11.30
N VAL A 406 -10.56 -8.88 10.96
CA VAL A 406 -12.01 -9.07 10.85
C VAL A 406 -12.59 -9.46 12.20
N ASN A 407 -13.68 -8.79 12.62
CA ASN A 407 -14.41 -9.23 13.80
C ASN A 407 -14.80 -10.72 13.68
N PRO A 408 -14.49 -11.58 14.69
CA PRO A 408 -14.68 -13.03 14.58
C PRO A 408 -16.13 -13.45 14.25
N GLU A 409 -17.14 -12.77 14.79
CA GLU A 409 -18.54 -13.08 14.49
C GLU A 409 -18.90 -12.73 13.02
N LYS A 410 -18.35 -11.61 12.50
CA LYS A 410 -18.50 -11.25 11.08
C LYS A 410 -17.79 -12.23 10.20
N PHE A 411 -16.59 -12.69 10.59
CA PHE A 411 -15.83 -13.69 9.85
C PHE A 411 -16.61 -15.01 9.73
N GLU A 412 -17.12 -15.55 10.84
CA GLU A 412 -17.92 -16.76 10.86
C GLU A 412 -19.20 -16.65 10.00
N SER A 413 -19.90 -15.52 10.11
CA SER A 413 -21.14 -15.28 9.35
C SER A 413 -20.90 -15.15 7.83
N ALA A 414 -19.71 -14.73 7.42
CA ALA A 414 -19.35 -14.65 6.00
C ALA A 414 -19.00 -16.02 5.41
N GLN A 415 -18.62 -17.00 6.23
CA GLN A 415 -18.33 -18.37 5.78
C GLN A 415 -19.59 -19.03 5.22
N GLY A 416 -19.69 -19.08 3.88
CA GLY A 416 -20.87 -19.61 3.19
C GLY A 416 -22.07 -18.66 3.12
N GLY A 417 -21.92 -17.41 3.54
CA GLY A 417 -22.91 -16.34 3.42
C GLY A 417 -23.03 -15.79 1.99
N PRO A 418 -24.09 -15.03 1.70
CA PRO A 418 -24.35 -14.48 0.36
C PRO A 418 -23.45 -13.30 -0.01
N LEU A 419 -22.78 -12.67 0.96
CA LEU A 419 -21.92 -11.52 0.74
C LEU A 419 -20.50 -11.82 1.25
N PRO A 420 -19.47 -11.52 0.45
CA PRO A 420 -18.09 -11.62 0.89
C PRO A 420 -17.79 -10.52 1.93
N LEU A 421 -16.73 -10.73 2.72
CA LEU A 421 -16.15 -9.67 3.55
C LEU A 421 -15.65 -8.52 2.65
N PRO A 422 -15.73 -7.25 3.12
CA PRO A 422 -15.07 -6.15 2.44
C PRO A 422 -13.56 -6.42 2.36
N SER A 423 -12.99 -6.34 1.16
CA SER A 423 -11.54 -6.44 0.97
C SER A 423 -10.83 -5.16 1.41
N LEU A 424 -9.50 -5.22 1.52
CA LEU A 424 -8.67 -4.01 1.51
C LEU A 424 -9.00 -3.15 0.27
N HIS A 425 -8.80 -1.84 0.37
CA HIS A 425 -9.14 -0.81 -0.61
C HIS A 425 -10.67 -0.66 -0.85
N SER A 426 -11.50 -1.36 -0.07
CA SER A 426 -12.95 -1.20 -0.11
C SER A 426 -13.39 -0.01 0.75
N PRO A 427 -14.39 0.80 0.31
CA PRO A 427 -14.97 1.85 1.14
C PRO A 427 -15.69 1.33 2.41
N PHE A 428 -15.87 0.02 2.52
CA PHE A 428 -16.53 -0.67 3.63
C PHE A 428 -15.56 -1.42 4.54
N PHE A 429 -14.25 -1.35 4.30
CA PHE A 429 -13.26 -2.01 5.16
C PHE A 429 -13.21 -1.31 6.53
N ALA A 430 -13.47 -2.07 7.58
CA ALA A 430 -13.46 -1.58 8.97
C ALA A 430 -12.87 -2.68 9.86
N PRO A 431 -11.63 -2.51 10.35
CA PRO A 431 -11.00 -3.49 11.22
C PRO A 431 -11.69 -3.53 12.59
N ASP A 432 -11.66 -4.68 13.25
CA ASP A 432 -11.97 -4.81 14.68
C ASP A 432 -10.77 -4.32 15.49
N ALA A 433 -10.65 -3.00 15.63
CA ALA A 433 -9.41 -2.34 16.00
C ALA A 433 -8.82 -2.77 17.36
N PRO A 434 -9.58 -2.83 18.49
CA PRO A 434 -8.96 -3.13 19.77
C PRO A 434 -8.23 -4.49 19.80
N PRO A 435 -8.85 -5.64 19.45
CA PRO A 435 -8.15 -6.92 19.45
C PRO A 435 -7.09 -7.01 18.36
N THR A 436 -7.24 -6.30 17.23
CA THR A 436 -6.24 -6.27 16.17
C THR A 436 -4.97 -5.55 16.63
N ILE A 437 -5.10 -4.38 17.27
CA ILE A 437 -3.98 -3.62 17.83
C ILE A 437 -3.26 -4.43 18.91
N GLU A 438 -4.00 -5.01 19.86
CA GLU A 438 -3.43 -5.84 20.93
C GLU A 438 -2.60 -7.01 20.35
N THR A 439 -3.15 -7.70 19.36
CA THR A 439 -2.45 -8.81 18.68
C THR A 439 -1.23 -8.32 17.91
N GLY A 440 -1.33 -7.18 17.23
CA GLY A 440 -0.23 -6.55 16.49
C GLY A 440 0.94 -6.21 17.41
N VAL A 441 0.66 -5.52 18.52
CA VAL A 441 1.66 -5.15 19.53
C VAL A 441 2.32 -6.39 20.11
N THR A 442 1.53 -7.36 20.58
CA THR A 442 2.03 -8.59 21.21
C THR A 442 2.91 -9.39 20.24
N SER A 443 2.46 -9.55 18.99
CA SER A 443 3.16 -10.34 17.98
C SER A 443 4.45 -9.68 17.53
N MET A 444 4.44 -8.38 17.26
CA MET A 444 5.63 -7.67 16.81
C MET A 444 6.67 -7.58 17.94
N THR A 445 6.24 -7.32 19.19
CA THR A 445 7.12 -7.32 20.36
C THR A 445 7.77 -8.69 20.56
N ALA A 446 7.00 -9.79 20.48
CA ALA A 446 7.54 -11.14 20.61
C ALA A 446 8.57 -11.47 19.52
N ALA A 447 8.29 -11.08 18.26
CA ALA A 447 9.23 -11.26 17.15
C ALA A 447 10.54 -10.49 17.39
N ALA A 448 10.43 -9.21 17.76
CA ALA A 448 11.61 -8.36 18.01
C ALA A 448 12.45 -8.87 19.18
N LEU A 449 11.84 -9.23 20.32
CA LEU A 449 12.55 -9.81 21.47
C LEU A 449 13.26 -11.13 21.13
N ALA A 450 12.66 -11.98 20.29
CA ALA A 450 13.32 -13.21 19.84
C ALA A 450 14.58 -12.94 19.02
N LEU A 451 14.63 -11.83 18.27
CA LEU A 451 15.81 -11.44 17.50
C LEU A 451 16.87 -10.81 18.38
N PHE A 452 16.51 -9.91 19.29
CA PHE A 452 17.45 -9.29 20.23
C PHE A 452 18.11 -10.29 21.16
N ASN A 453 17.40 -11.35 21.53
CA ASN A 453 17.91 -12.41 22.43
C ASN A 453 18.61 -13.55 21.69
N GLU A 454 18.97 -13.36 20.42
CA GLU A 454 19.79 -14.31 19.68
C GLU A 454 21.21 -14.31 20.28
N THR A 455 21.52 -15.36 21.04
CA THR A 455 22.91 -15.58 21.41
C THR A 455 23.68 -15.86 20.12
N ALA A 456 24.71 -15.03 19.85
CA ALA A 456 25.60 -15.29 18.73
C ALA A 456 26.03 -16.77 18.79
N SER A 457 25.55 -17.56 17.84
CA SER A 457 26.03 -18.93 17.68
C SER A 457 27.48 -18.82 17.24
N GLU A 458 28.41 -19.22 18.13
CA GLU A 458 29.83 -19.33 17.87
C GLU A 458 30.16 -20.14 16.60
#